data_df91bd674a694f546035d5fe76dac349
#
_entry.id   df91bd674a694f546035d5fe76dac349
#
_cell.length_a   1.000
_cell.length_b   1.000
_cell.length_c   1.000
_cell.angle_alpha   90.00
_cell.angle_beta   90.00
_cell.angle_gamma   90.00
#
_symmetry.space_group_name_H-M   'P 1'
#
loop_
_entity.id
_entity.type
_entity.pdbx_description
1 polymer ?
#
loop_
_entity_poly.entity_id
_entity_poly.type
_entity_poly.pdbx_seq_one_letter_code
_entity_poly.pdbx_strand_id
1 'polypeptide(L)'
;FEMAFPKNKLKLYLEIGFNDNRFNLWDFLVHPDHAMASIVGFRKYGLLNNDNLIMGFEYANLIKGRHHIFRATPNWYDRSHYNDFSYEGRRWGAHSGSDSDDLLLYFGIMNDKWSFVPAINYERHGVSTFRPPEIKIEIKFDMKYKYRGYEFGLYFERQFEAHIGFPPDQYFIDEVTGKRRTNTAIFRIRKQIL
;
A
#
# COMPACT_ATOMS: atom_id res chain seq x y z
N PHE A 1 -12.72 -11.34 -3.12
CA PHE A 1 -14.08 -10.91 -3.49
C PHE A 1 -14.01 -9.59 -4.26
N GLU A 2 -14.71 -9.52 -5.38
CA GLU A 2 -14.81 -8.34 -6.23
C GLU A 2 -16.25 -8.13 -6.68
N MET A 3 -16.72 -6.90 -6.59
CA MET A 3 -18.03 -6.48 -7.09
C MET A 3 -17.86 -5.31 -8.06
N ALA A 4 -18.37 -5.46 -9.26
CA ALA A 4 -18.40 -4.38 -10.25
C ALA A 4 -19.85 -3.92 -10.47
N PHE A 5 -20.05 -2.62 -10.47
CA PHE A 5 -21.31 -1.95 -10.76
C PHE A 5 -21.13 -1.08 -12.01
N PRO A 6 -21.26 -1.66 -13.23
CA PRO A 6 -20.94 -0.96 -14.47
C PRO A 6 -21.75 0.32 -14.69
N LYS A 7 -23.05 0.29 -14.36
CA LYS A 7 -23.93 1.48 -14.48
C LYS A 7 -23.45 2.65 -13.61
N ASN A 8 -22.89 2.32 -12.44
CA ASN A 8 -22.41 3.31 -11.49
C ASN A 8 -20.90 3.57 -11.67
N LYS A 9 -20.24 2.89 -12.62
CA LYS A 9 -18.79 2.94 -12.83
C LYS A 9 -18.01 2.77 -11.52
N LEU A 10 -18.48 1.85 -10.65
CA LEU A 10 -17.92 1.58 -9.32
C LEU A 10 -17.45 0.13 -9.26
N LYS A 11 -16.26 -0.05 -8.71
CA LYS A 11 -15.68 -1.35 -8.34
C LYS A 11 -15.38 -1.34 -6.86
N LEU A 12 -15.84 -2.37 -6.14
CA LEU A 12 -15.48 -2.67 -4.76
C LEU A 12 -14.68 -3.96 -4.73
N TYR A 13 -13.69 -4.05 -3.86
CA TYR A 13 -12.92 -5.29 -3.68
C TYR A 13 -12.52 -5.50 -2.24
N LEU A 14 -12.43 -6.78 -1.87
CA LEU A 14 -11.98 -7.27 -0.58
C LEU A 14 -11.15 -8.53 -0.82
N GLU A 15 -9.92 -8.53 -0.34
CA GLU A 15 -9.06 -9.70 -0.28
C GLU A 15 -8.76 -10.05 1.16
N ILE A 16 -8.81 -11.32 1.50
CA ILE A 16 -8.43 -11.84 2.82
C ILE A 16 -7.50 -13.02 2.58
N GLY A 17 -6.35 -12.99 3.19
CA GLY A 17 -5.36 -14.03 3.13
C GLY A 17 -4.96 -14.51 4.52
N PHE A 18 -4.50 -15.75 4.61
CA PHE A 18 -3.95 -16.33 5.83
C PHE A 18 -2.60 -16.97 5.50
N ASN A 19 -1.58 -16.63 6.29
CA ASN A 19 -0.24 -17.16 6.08
C ASN A 19 -0.01 -18.49 6.81
N ASP A 20 -0.86 -18.85 7.76
CA ASP A 20 -0.70 -20.04 8.57
C ASP A 20 -1.98 -20.86 8.67
N ASN A 21 -1.80 -22.16 8.91
CA ASN A 21 -2.90 -23.09 8.99
C ASN A 21 -3.61 -23.02 10.34
N ARG A 22 -4.91 -23.25 10.35
CA ARG A 22 -5.72 -23.35 11.57
C ARG A 22 -5.77 -24.81 12.01
N PHE A 23 -5.58 -25.07 13.30
CA PHE A 23 -5.71 -26.41 13.83
C PHE A 23 -7.12 -26.95 13.76
N ASN A 24 -8.10 -26.08 14.09
CA ASN A 24 -9.52 -26.43 14.13
C ASN A 24 -10.39 -25.17 14.19
N LEU A 25 -11.69 -25.35 14.19
CA LEU A 25 -12.67 -24.27 14.29
C LEU A 25 -12.54 -23.44 15.58
N TRP A 26 -12.14 -24.07 16.67
CA TRP A 26 -11.93 -23.37 17.95
C TRP A 26 -10.75 -22.38 17.87
N ASP A 27 -9.64 -22.79 17.28
CA ASP A 27 -8.50 -21.90 17.02
C ASP A 27 -8.92 -20.69 16.17
N PHE A 28 -9.75 -20.91 15.15
CA PHE A 28 -10.30 -19.82 14.36
C PHE A 28 -11.23 -18.88 15.15
N LEU A 29 -12.07 -19.40 16.02
CA LEU A 29 -12.99 -18.59 16.80
C LEU A 29 -12.29 -17.77 17.90
N VAL A 30 -11.21 -18.30 18.46
CA VAL A 30 -10.44 -17.65 19.53
C VAL A 30 -9.42 -16.66 18.98
N HIS A 31 -8.87 -16.95 17.80
CA HIS A 31 -7.86 -16.12 17.13
C HIS A 31 -8.24 -15.85 15.67
N PRO A 32 -9.30 -15.13 15.37
CA PRO A 32 -9.74 -14.91 14.00
C PRO A 32 -8.73 -14.15 13.15
N ASP A 33 -7.96 -13.28 13.77
CA ASP A 33 -6.93 -12.41 13.18
C ASP A 33 -5.52 -13.03 13.11
N HIS A 34 -5.35 -14.29 13.60
CA HIS A 34 -4.04 -14.93 13.59
C HIS A 34 -3.51 -15.12 12.17
N ALA A 35 -2.36 -14.51 11.86
CA ALA A 35 -1.73 -14.53 10.55
C ALA A 35 -2.67 -14.14 9.39
N MET A 36 -3.62 -13.25 9.66
CA MET A 36 -4.54 -12.72 8.67
C MET A 36 -3.99 -11.43 8.05
N ALA A 37 -4.10 -11.32 6.74
CA ALA A 37 -3.97 -10.06 6.01
C ALA A 37 -5.26 -9.75 5.27
N SER A 38 -5.52 -8.47 5.06
CA SER A 38 -6.69 -8.04 4.30
C SER A 38 -6.38 -6.82 3.46
N ILE A 39 -7.03 -6.73 2.30
CA ILE A 39 -7.07 -5.54 1.46
C ILE A 39 -8.53 -5.21 1.21
N VAL A 40 -8.91 -3.97 1.43
CA VAL A 40 -10.24 -3.46 1.09
C VAL A 40 -10.09 -2.18 0.29
N GLY A 41 -10.89 -2.04 -0.75
CA GLY A 41 -10.81 -0.83 -1.54
C GLY A 41 -12.00 -0.63 -2.48
N PHE A 42 -11.98 0.55 -3.09
CA PHE A 42 -12.89 0.87 -4.18
C PHE A 42 -12.24 1.73 -5.24
N ARG A 43 -12.79 1.66 -6.45
CA ARG A 43 -12.49 2.56 -7.57
C ARG A 43 -13.79 3.07 -8.16
N LYS A 44 -13.87 4.37 -8.35
CA LYS A 44 -15.05 5.06 -8.89
C LYS A 44 -14.62 5.97 -10.02
N TYR A 45 -15.30 5.84 -11.16
CA TYR A 45 -15.18 6.71 -12.32
C TYR A 45 -16.48 7.49 -12.51
N GLY A 46 -16.40 8.67 -13.07
CA GLY A 46 -17.58 9.51 -13.30
C GLY A 46 -18.17 10.05 -11.99
N LEU A 47 -17.58 11.06 -11.43
CA LEU A 47 -18.01 11.76 -10.24
C LEU A 47 -18.63 13.12 -10.63
N LEU A 48 -19.61 13.59 -9.85
CA LEU A 48 -20.20 14.92 -10.05
C LEU A 48 -20.67 15.18 -11.50
N ASN A 49 -21.23 14.15 -12.14
CA ASN A 49 -21.64 14.17 -13.56
C ASN A 49 -20.50 14.44 -14.57
N ASN A 50 -19.26 14.23 -14.17
CA ASN A 50 -18.09 14.33 -15.02
C ASN A 50 -17.42 12.94 -15.16
N ASP A 51 -17.53 12.34 -16.33
CA ASP A 51 -17.02 11.00 -16.64
C ASP A 51 -15.50 10.89 -16.55
N ASN A 52 -14.80 12.00 -16.63
CA ASN A 52 -13.34 12.02 -16.54
C ASN A 52 -12.82 12.03 -15.11
N LEU A 53 -13.66 12.31 -14.12
CA LEU A 53 -13.23 12.28 -12.72
C LEU A 53 -13.10 10.85 -12.21
N ILE A 54 -12.01 10.58 -11.52
CA ILE A 54 -11.74 9.30 -10.88
C ILE A 54 -11.40 9.50 -9.41
N MET A 55 -11.78 8.56 -8.59
CA MET A 55 -11.29 8.45 -7.22
C MET A 55 -11.15 6.98 -6.82
N GLY A 56 -10.28 6.74 -5.88
CA GLY A 56 -10.15 5.42 -5.27
C GLY A 56 -9.49 5.50 -3.92
N PHE A 57 -9.74 4.43 -3.20
CA PHE A 57 -9.26 4.17 -1.87
C PHE A 57 -8.81 2.72 -1.79
N GLU A 58 -7.73 2.47 -1.08
CA GLU A 58 -7.27 1.12 -0.75
C GLU A 58 -6.67 1.12 0.65
N TYR A 59 -7.05 0.17 1.45
CA TYR A 59 -6.44 -0.08 2.75
C TYR A 59 -5.97 -1.53 2.82
N ALA A 60 -4.67 -1.71 3.00
CA ALA A 60 -4.03 -3.00 3.22
C ALA A 60 -3.63 -3.12 4.69
N ASN A 61 -3.94 -4.26 5.31
CA ASN A 61 -3.60 -4.55 6.69
C ASN A 61 -2.86 -5.89 6.77
N LEU A 62 -1.58 -5.83 7.16
CA LEU A 62 -0.70 -6.96 7.42
C LEU A 62 -0.16 -6.92 8.85
N ILE A 63 -0.84 -6.21 9.75
CA ILE A 63 -0.47 -6.12 11.17
C ILE A 63 -0.58 -7.52 11.79
N LYS A 64 0.42 -7.90 12.57
CA LYS A 64 0.36 -9.15 13.33
C LYS A 64 -0.77 -9.08 14.37
N GLY A 65 -1.57 -10.13 14.42
CA GLY A 65 -2.55 -10.30 15.49
C GLY A 65 -1.88 -10.23 16.88
N ARG A 66 -2.49 -9.48 17.77
CA ARG A 66 -1.92 -9.24 19.12
C ARG A 66 -2.30 -10.33 20.12
N HIS A 67 -3.24 -11.18 19.79
CA HIS A 67 -3.72 -12.22 20.68
C HIS A 67 -2.84 -13.48 20.54
N HIS A 68 -2.18 -13.89 21.64
CA HIS A 68 -1.25 -15.01 21.68
C HIS A 68 -1.67 -16.03 22.73
N ILE A 69 -2.93 -16.48 22.71
CA ILE A 69 -3.41 -17.41 23.76
C ILE A 69 -2.75 -18.78 23.62
N PHE A 70 -2.59 -19.30 22.39
CA PHE A 70 -2.06 -20.65 22.16
C PHE A 70 -0.70 -20.66 21.47
N ARG A 71 -0.45 -19.71 20.57
CA ARG A 71 0.78 -19.66 19.80
C ARG A 71 1.10 -18.24 19.31
N ALA A 72 2.38 -17.95 19.12
CA ALA A 72 2.82 -16.70 18.56
C ALA A 72 2.33 -16.54 17.11
N THR A 73 1.92 -15.35 16.75
CA THR A 73 1.56 -15.02 15.37
C THR A 73 2.84 -14.94 14.52
N PRO A 74 2.97 -15.73 13.44
CA PRO A 74 4.12 -15.64 12.54
C PRO A 74 4.14 -14.31 11.81
N ASN A 75 5.29 -13.99 11.23
CA ASN A 75 5.37 -12.90 10.26
C ASN A 75 4.54 -13.26 9.03
N TRP A 76 3.90 -12.29 8.42
CA TRP A 76 3.17 -12.51 7.17
C TRP A 76 4.09 -13.07 6.07
N TYR A 77 5.31 -12.56 5.96
CA TYR A 77 6.36 -13.10 5.10
C TYR A 77 7.34 -13.90 5.93
N ASP A 78 7.54 -15.18 5.61
CA ASP A 78 8.47 -16.07 6.31
C ASP A 78 9.92 -15.78 5.87
N ARG A 79 10.73 -15.32 6.82
CA ARG A 79 12.16 -15.06 6.59
C ARG A 79 13.00 -16.32 6.41
N SER A 80 12.58 -17.43 7.00
CA SER A 80 13.42 -18.64 7.07
C SER A 80 13.59 -19.31 5.71
N HIS A 81 12.61 -19.18 4.82
CA HIS A 81 12.59 -19.91 3.55
C HIS A 81 12.82 -19.03 2.32
N TYR A 82 12.40 -17.76 2.35
CA TYR A 82 12.30 -16.97 1.13
C TYR A 82 12.94 -15.58 1.22
N ASN A 83 13.85 -15.38 2.19
CA ASN A 83 14.55 -14.10 2.35
C ASN A 83 13.59 -12.89 2.22
N ASP A 84 12.52 -12.89 3.02
CA ASP A 84 11.44 -11.93 3.03
C ASP A 84 10.58 -11.89 1.74
N PHE A 85 10.48 -13.01 1.02
CA PHE A 85 9.78 -13.09 -0.25
C PHE A 85 10.26 -12.02 -1.25
N SER A 86 11.57 -11.83 -1.30
CA SER A 86 12.17 -10.88 -2.24
C SER A 86 12.91 -11.62 -3.37
N TYR A 87 12.86 -11.03 -4.56
CA TYR A 87 13.65 -11.44 -5.72
C TYR A 87 14.38 -10.22 -6.28
N GLU A 88 15.69 -10.32 -6.44
CA GLU A 88 16.54 -9.22 -6.91
C GLU A 88 16.33 -7.91 -6.11
N GLY A 89 16.15 -8.02 -4.80
CA GLY A 89 15.90 -6.86 -3.93
C GLY A 89 14.49 -6.27 -4.03
N ARG A 90 13.59 -6.90 -4.80
CA ARG A 90 12.19 -6.49 -4.90
C ARG A 90 11.33 -7.45 -4.07
N ARG A 91 10.53 -6.89 -3.20
CA ARG A 91 9.59 -7.67 -2.39
C ARG A 91 8.42 -8.18 -3.26
N TRP A 92 8.07 -9.46 -3.06
CA TRP A 92 6.84 -10.02 -3.61
C TRP A 92 5.71 -9.85 -2.59
N GLY A 93 4.67 -9.16 -2.97
CA GLY A 93 3.51 -8.91 -2.12
C GLY A 93 3.31 -7.42 -1.84
N ALA A 94 2.66 -7.11 -0.73
CA ALA A 94 2.41 -5.74 -0.33
C ALA A 94 3.73 -4.98 -0.12
N HIS A 95 3.84 -3.79 -0.71
CA HIS A 95 5.06 -3.00 -0.65
C HIS A 95 5.39 -2.52 0.78
N SER A 96 4.38 -2.38 1.63
CA SER A 96 4.53 -2.06 3.05
C SER A 96 5.14 -3.20 3.88
N GLY A 97 5.11 -4.45 3.39
CA GLY A 97 5.72 -5.60 4.07
C GLY A 97 4.88 -6.19 5.19
N SER A 98 5.51 -7.04 6.02
CA SER A 98 4.86 -7.63 7.18
C SER A 98 4.76 -6.67 8.35
N ASP A 99 3.80 -6.89 9.26
CA ASP A 99 3.55 -6.07 10.46
C ASP A 99 3.32 -4.60 10.13
N SER A 100 2.55 -4.35 9.09
CA SER A 100 2.32 -3.04 8.52
C SER A 100 0.86 -2.82 8.19
N ASP A 101 0.48 -1.57 8.02
CA ASP A 101 -0.70 -1.17 7.29
C ASP A 101 -0.40 -0.04 6.31
N ASP A 102 -1.26 0.10 5.32
CA ASP A 102 -1.10 0.99 4.20
C ASP A 102 -2.45 1.53 3.75
N LEU A 103 -2.53 2.84 3.63
CA LEU A 103 -3.73 3.57 3.23
C LEU A 103 -3.41 4.43 2.01
N LEU A 104 -3.96 4.08 0.87
CA LEU A 104 -3.87 4.85 -0.36
C LEU A 104 -5.19 5.56 -0.65
N LEU A 105 -5.13 6.85 -0.91
CA LEU A 105 -6.24 7.66 -1.40
C LEU A 105 -5.79 8.42 -2.63
N TYR A 106 -6.58 8.40 -3.70
CA TYR A 106 -6.33 9.18 -4.89
C TYR A 106 -7.62 9.79 -5.45
N PHE A 107 -7.47 10.95 -6.05
CA PHE A 107 -8.53 11.63 -6.76
C PHE A 107 -7.92 12.38 -7.94
N GLY A 108 -8.56 12.35 -9.11
CA GLY A 108 -7.98 13.01 -10.26
C GLY A 108 -8.90 13.07 -11.46
N ILE A 109 -8.31 13.49 -12.56
CA ILE A 109 -8.97 13.53 -13.86
C ILE A 109 -8.21 12.65 -14.83
N MET A 110 -8.94 11.86 -15.62
CA MET A 110 -8.38 11.00 -16.65
C MET A 110 -9.31 10.94 -17.86
N ASN A 111 -8.77 11.25 -19.03
CA ASN A 111 -9.43 11.08 -20.30
C ASN A 111 -8.45 10.51 -21.36
N ASP A 112 -8.89 10.35 -22.59
CA ASP A 112 -8.07 9.74 -23.65
C ASP A 112 -6.81 10.54 -24.00
N LYS A 113 -6.82 11.86 -23.75
CA LYS A 113 -5.75 12.77 -24.11
C LYS A 113 -4.79 13.08 -22.97
N TRP A 114 -5.29 13.18 -21.76
CA TRP A 114 -4.49 13.51 -20.59
C TRP A 114 -5.03 12.92 -19.32
N SER A 115 -4.16 12.75 -18.34
CA SER A 115 -4.51 12.37 -16.98
C SER A 115 -3.68 13.15 -15.97
N PHE A 116 -4.30 13.47 -14.84
CA PHE A 116 -3.63 14.02 -13.66
C PHE A 116 -4.27 13.41 -12.42
N VAL A 117 -3.51 12.58 -11.71
CA VAL A 117 -3.99 11.77 -10.58
C VAL A 117 -3.08 11.99 -9.38
N PRO A 118 -3.36 13.02 -8.55
CA PRO A 118 -2.74 13.14 -7.24
C PRO A 118 -3.19 12.01 -6.31
N ALA A 119 -2.26 11.57 -5.46
CA ALA A 119 -2.49 10.56 -4.46
C ALA A 119 -1.75 10.89 -3.15
N ILE A 120 -2.30 10.44 -2.06
CA ILE A 120 -1.64 10.40 -0.75
C ILE A 120 -1.62 8.96 -0.27
N ASN A 121 -0.47 8.53 0.21
CA ASN A 121 -0.27 7.24 0.82
C ASN A 121 0.23 7.42 2.26
N TYR A 122 -0.32 6.64 3.18
CA TYR A 122 0.08 6.61 4.57
C TYR A 122 0.37 5.17 4.97
N GLU A 123 1.61 4.89 5.36
CA GLU A 123 2.06 3.56 5.76
C GLU A 123 2.58 3.59 7.19
N ARG A 124 2.35 2.49 7.91
CA ARG A 124 3.02 2.21 9.18
C ARG A 124 3.71 0.86 9.10
N HIS A 125 4.92 0.77 9.67
CA HIS A 125 5.71 -0.46 9.70
C HIS A 125 6.10 -0.80 11.13
N GLY A 126 6.13 -2.10 11.46
CA GLY A 126 6.42 -2.58 12.79
C GLY A 126 5.35 -2.22 13.82
N VAL A 127 4.07 -2.18 13.41
CA VAL A 127 2.95 -1.69 14.23
C VAL A 127 2.77 -2.47 15.53
N SER A 128 3.02 -3.78 15.51
CA SER A 128 2.99 -4.63 16.71
C SER A 128 4.34 -4.74 17.41
N THR A 129 5.43 -4.41 16.70
CA THR A 129 6.81 -4.66 17.15
C THR A 129 7.50 -3.40 17.66
N PHE A 130 7.32 -2.26 16.99
CA PHE A 130 8.00 -1.00 17.34
C PHE A 130 7.09 -0.04 18.10
N ARG A 131 7.69 0.75 18.99
CA ARG A 131 7.00 1.81 19.75
C ARG A 131 7.88 3.05 19.83
N PRO A 132 7.63 4.06 19.01
CA PRO A 132 6.57 4.17 18.00
C PRO A 132 6.85 3.34 16.75
N PRO A 133 5.81 2.99 15.96
CA PRO A 133 6.00 2.39 14.65
C PRO A 133 6.66 3.38 13.69
N GLU A 134 7.36 2.87 12.70
CA GLU A 134 7.83 3.68 11.57
C GLU A 134 6.63 4.19 10.78
N ILE A 135 6.64 5.47 10.43
CA ILE A 135 5.57 6.12 9.68
C ILE A 135 6.15 6.65 8.36
N LYS A 136 5.46 6.38 7.26
CA LYS A 136 5.79 6.90 5.95
C LYS A 136 4.56 7.57 5.34
N ILE A 137 4.72 8.80 4.87
CA ILE A 137 3.69 9.55 4.16
C ILE A 137 4.25 9.91 2.79
N GLU A 138 3.51 9.57 1.74
CA GLU A 138 3.84 9.90 0.36
C GLU A 138 2.75 10.79 -0.23
N ILE A 139 3.19 11.88 -0.84
CA ILE A 139 2.33 12.71 -1.69
C ILE A 139 2.88 12.57 -3.10
N LYS A 140 2.07 12.05 -4.00
CA LYS A 140 2.48 11.74 -5.36
C LYS A 140 1.45 12.17 -6.39
N PHE A 141 1.91 12.41 -7.59
CA PHE A 141 1.04 12.58 -8.75
C PHE A 141 1.69 11.99 -10.00
N ASP A 142 0.85 11.42 -10.84
CA ASP A 142 1.18 10.93 -12.18
C ASP A 142 0.38 11.77 -13.19
N MET A 143 1.09 12.44 -14.07
CA MET A 143 0.52 13.23 -15.15
C MET A 143 0.95 12.64 -16.49
N LYS A 144 -0.02 12.47 -17.40
CA LYS A 144 0.22 12.00 -18.77
C LYS A 144 -0.48 12.90 -19.76
N TYR A 145 0.17 13.13 -20.90
CA TYR A 145 -0.39 13.87 -22.00
C TYR A 145 -0.03 13.22 -23.34
N LYS A 146 -1.03 13.00 -24.18
CA LYS A 146 -0.85 12.40 -25.51
C LYS A 146 -0.96 13.47 -26.60
N TYR A 147 0.04 13.53 -27.46
CA TYR A 147 0.08 14.46 -28.56
C TYR A 147 0.79 13.87 -29.78
N ARG A 148 0.13 13.83 -30.94
CA ARG A 148 0.69 13.38 -32.23
C ARG A 148 1.45 12.06 -32.17
N GLY A 149 0.88 11.03 -31.50
CA GLY A 149 1.51 9.71 -31.37
C GLY A 149 2.61 9.64 -30.31
N TYR A 150 2.83 10.71 -29.55
CA TYR A 150 3.70 10.72 -28.40
C TYR A 150 2.87 10.76 -27.10
N GLU A 151 3.36 10.07 -26.08
CA GLU A 151 2.88 10.19 -24.70
C GLU A 151 3.99 10.79 -23.84
N PHE A 152 3.70 11.92 -23.25
CA PHE A 152 4.56 12.58 -22.27
C PHE A 152 4.05 12.25 -20.87
N GLY A 153 4.93 11.82 -19.98
CA GLY A 153 4.60 11.52 -18.60
C GLY A 153 5.48 12.28 -17.63
N LEU A 154 4.89 12.78 -16.58
CA LEU A 154 5.58 13.35 -15.42
C LEU A 154 5.05 12.67 -14.16
N TYR A 155 5.95 12.01 -13.44
CA TYR A 155 5.70 11.48 -12.12
C TYR A 155 6.48 12.31 -11.10
N PHE A 156 5.81 12.68 -10.02
CA PHE A 156 6.44 13.33 -8.88
C PHE A 156 5.98 12.65 -7.59
N GLU A 157 6.92 12.46 -6.66
CA GLU A 157 6.67 11.93 -5.35
C GLU A 157 7.48 12.68 -4.31
N ARG A 158 6.83 13.04 -3.22
CA ARG A 158 7.46 13.53 -2.00
C ARG A 158 7.14 12.62 -0.85
N GLN A 159 8.17 12.06 -0.26
CA GLN A 159 8.09 11.10 0.83
C GLN A 159 8.60 11.73 2.11
N PHE A 160 7.87 11.47 3.20
CA PHE A 160 8.24 11.83 4.56
C PHE A 160 8.24 10.55 5.38
N GLU A 161 9.33 10.29 6.07
CA GLU A 161 9.47 9.17 6.96
C GLU A 161 9.81 9.66 8.36
N ALA A 162 9.25 9.02 9.38
CA ALA A 162 9.52 9.26 10.78
C ALA A 162 9.70 7.93 11.52
N HIS A 163 10.50 7.97 12.58
CA HIS A 163 10.81 6.81 13.42
C HIS A 163 11.53 5.68 12.69
N ILE A 164 12.35 6.02 11.67
CA ILE A 164 13.08 5.04 10.87
C ILE A 164 14.11 4.34 11.75
N GLY A 165 14.13 2.99 11.64
CA GLY A 165 15.19 2.19 12.26
C GLY A 165 15.18 2.16 13.77
N PHE A 166 14.00 2.28 14.40
CA PHE A 166 13.83 2.06 15.83
C PHE A 166 13.79 0.56 16.16
N PRO A 167 14.94 -0.11 16.36
CA PRO A 167 14.90 -1.39 17.02
C PRO A 167 14.50 -1.14 18.48
N PRO A 168 13.73 -2.04 19.10
CA PRO A 168 13.24 -1.88 20.47
C PRO A 168 14.36 -1.72 21.51
N ASP A 169 15.60 -1.98 21.16
CA ASP A 169 16.75 -2.08 22.05
C ASP A 169 17.78 -0.94 21.89
N GLN A 170 17.55 0.01 20.99
CA GLN A 170 18.47 1.12 20.79
C GLN A 170 17.88 2.42 21.30
N TYR A 171 18.40 2.86 22.43
CA TYR A 171 18.03 4.09 23.14
C TYR A 171 18.51 5.38 22.48
N PHE A 172 18.98 5.33 21.24
CA PHE A 172 19.61 6.48 20.61
C PHE A 172 19.01 6.77 19.30
N ILE A 173 18.01 7.63 19.37
CA ILE A 173 17.76 8.32 18.14
C ILE A 173 17.60 9.77 18.51
N ASP A 174 18.60 10.49 18.12
CA ASP A 174 18.44 11.90 17.89
C ASP A 174 17.15 12.07 17.08
N GLU A 175 16.18 12.84 17.59
CA GLU A 175 14.91 13.11 16.89
C GLU A 175 15.12 13.54 15.43
N VAL A 176 16.29 14.04 15.10
CA VAL A 176 16.69 14.47 13.77
C VAL A 176 17.02 13.28 12.85
N THR A 177 17.63 12.21 13.37
CA THR A 177 18.08 11.07 12.56
C THR A 177 16.97 10.08 12.24
N GLY A 178 15.90 10.06 13.02
CA GLY A 178 14.72 9.22 12.75
C GLY A 178 13.76 9.77 11.70
N LYS A 179 14.14 10.86 11.00
CA LYS A 179 13.31 11.51 9.98
C LYS A 179 14.02 11.59 8.65
N ARG A 180 13.34 11.20 7.57
CA ARG A 180 13.85 11.30 6.21
C ARG A 180 12.83 11.96 5.29
N ARG A 181 13.34 12.75 4.33
CA ARG A 181 12.54 13.35 3.26
C ARG A 181 13.19 13.03 1.92
N THR A 182 12.41 12.50 1.02
CA THR A 182 12.85 12.14 -0.33
C THR A 182 11.94 12.79 -1.36
N ASN A 183 12.51 13.29 -2.44
CA ASN A 183 11.77 13.77 -3.59
C ASN A 183 12.21 12.96 -4.81
N THR A 184 11.26 12.49 -5.58
CA THR A 184 11.48 11.76 -6.83
C THR A 184 10.74 12.46 -7.94
N ALA A 185 11.41 12.73 -9.06
CA ALA A 185 10.80 13.26 -10.27
C ALA A 185 11.23 12.40 -11.45
N ILE A 186 10.27 11.91 -12.23
CA ILE A 186 10.54 11.07 -13.41
C ILE A 186 9.79 11.67 -14.59
N PHE A 187 10.54 12.03 -15.63
CA PHE A 187 10.00 12.43 -16.92
C PHE A 187 10.11 11.26 -17.90
N ARG A 188 9.04 10.99 -18.66
CA ARG A 188 8.95 9.90 -19.63
C ARG A 188 8.43 10.42 -20.95
N ILE A 189 9.03 9.95 -22.04
CA ILE A 189 8.51 10.14 -23.39
C ILE A 189 8.38 8.77 -24.03
N ARG A 190 7.20 8.45 -24.54
CA ARG A 190 6.93 7.24 -25.31
C ARG A 190 6.40 7.61 -26.67
N LYS A 191 6.92 6.98 -27.73
CA LYS A 191 6.36 7.06 -29.07
C LYS A 191 5.50 5.83 -29.31
N GLN A 192 4.26 6.03 -29.69
CA GLN A 192 3.38 4.95 -30.12
C GLN A 192 3.77 4.59 -31.57
N ILE A 193 4.33 3.41 -31.77
CA ILE A 193 4.63 2.85 -33.11
C ILE A 193 3.39 2.05 -33.48
N LEU A 194 2.65 2.52 -34.48
CA LEU A 194 1.52 1.84 -35.09
C LEU A 194 2.04 0.76 -36.06
#